data_4837d021d435954afa2b8106b55f1db6
#
_entry.id   4837d021d435954afa2b8106b55f1db6
#
_cell.length_a   1.000
_cell.length_b   1.000
_cell.length_c   1.000
_cell.angle_alpha   90.00
_cell.angle_beta   90.00
_cell.angle_gamma   90.00
#
_symmetry.space_group_name_H-M   'P 1'
#
loop_
_entity.id
_entity.type
_entity.pdbx_description
1 polymer ?
#
loop_
_entity_poly.entity_id
_entity_poly.type
_entity_poly.pdbx_seq_one_letter_code
_entity_poly.pdbx_strand_id
1 'polypeptide(L)'
;MLISFNQLLDDALSGGYAVGYFESWDVYSLEAVLEAAEAENAPVILGFGGVMMEPGWLDGGGLERLAALGLQTARAAKIPVAFLLNEVTTFDQIQRGLRAGFNAVMLDSSALSYADNVQVTRQIVQVAHEAGAF
;
A
#
# COMPACT_ATOMS: atom_id res chain seq x y z
N MET A 1 6.50 -10.76 -7.55
CA MET A 1 5.22 -11.53 -7.56
C MET A 1 4.27 -10.92 -6.54
N LEU A 2 3.19 -10.26 -6.98
CA LEU A 2 2.19 -9.69 -6.08
C LEU A 2 1.44 -10.80 -5.33
N ILE A 3 1.43 -10.74 -4.00
CA ILE A 3 0.70 -11.66 -3.11
C ILE A 3 -0.20 -10.85 -2.14
N SER A 4 -1.11 -11.50 -1.43
CA SER A 4 -1.92 -10.80 -0.43
C SER A 4 -1.06 -10.30 0.73
N PHE A 5 -1.47 -9.20 1.33
CA PHE A 5 -0.75 -8.61 2.48
C PHE A 5 -0.71 -9.59 3.66
N ASN A 6 -1.85 -10.27 3.94
CA ASN A 6 -1.90 -11.28 4.99
C ASN A 6 -0.92 -12.42 4.76
N GLN A 7 -0.85 -12.98 3.54
CA GLN A 7 0.09 -14.04 3.23
C GLN A 7 1.53 -13.60 3.46
N LEU A 8 1.90 -12.37 3.03
CA LEU A 8 3.22 -11.83 3.24
C LEU A 8 3.59 -11.78 4.74
N LEU A 9 2.66 -11.32 5.59
CA LEU A 9 2.86 -11.23 7.03
C LEU A 9 2.87 -12.60 7.72
N ASP A 10 2.00 -13.54 7.31
CA ASP A 10 1.95 -14.90 7.86
C ASP A 10 3.25 -15.66 7.56
N ASP A 11 3.78 -15.52 6.34
CA ASP A 11 5.05 -16.10 5.93
C ASP A 11 6.22 -15.52 6.76
N ALA A 12 6.22 -14.19 6.97
CA ALA A 12 7.22 -13.51 7.79
C ALA A 12 7.17 -13.95 9.25
N LEU A 13 5.96 -14.02 9.83
CA LEU A 13 5.76 -14.48 11.21
C LEU A 13 6.22 -15.93 11.38
N SER A 14 5.85 -16.80 10.45
CA SER A 14 6.23 -18.22 10.48
C SER A 14 7.73 -18.43 10.25
N GLY A 15 8.33 -17.58 9.42
CA GLY A 15 9.76 -17.60 9.11
C GLY A 15 10.64 -16.88 10.14
N GLY A 16 10.04 -16.15 11.11
CA GLY A 16 10.76 -15.42 12.14
C GLY A 16 11.54 -14.21 11.61
N TYR A 17 11.03 -13.54 10.56
CA TYR A 17 11.66 -12.33 9.98
C TYR A 17 10.67 -11.17 9.89
N ALA A 18 11.19 -9.95 9.74
CA ALA A 18 10.39 -8.75 9.51
C ALA A 18 10.38 -8.41 8.02
N VAL A 19 9.26 -7.83 7.54
CA VAL A 19 9.15 -7.27 6.19
C VAL A 19 9.15 -5.76 6.27
N GLY A 20 10.00 -5.11 5.47
CA GLY A 20 10.05 -3.65 5.39
C GLY A 20 9.01 -3.10 4.41
N TYR A 21 8.41 -1.97 4.78
CA TYR A 21 7.73 -1.06 3.86
C TYR A 21 8.68 0.05 3.43
N PHE A 22 8.81 0.27 2.13
CA PHE A 22 9.63 1.33 1.56
C PHE A 22 8.75 2.18 0.65
N GLU A 23 8.50 3.41 1.11
CA GLU A 23 7.67 4.36 0.39
C GLU A 23 8.37 4.89 -0.85
N SER A 24 7.62 4.97 -1.94
CA SER A 24 8.09 5.50 -3.21
C SER A 24 7.32 6.77 -3.59
N TRP A 25 7.95 7.66 -4.34
CA TRP A 25 7.36 8.92 -4.80
C TRP A 25 7.26 9.02 -6.33
N ASP A 26 8.03 8.20 -7.02
CA ASP A 26 8.11 8.16 -8.48
C ASP A 26 8.55 6.77 -8.97
N VAL A 27 8.70 6.64 -10.29
CA VAL A 27 9.13 5.38 -10.90
C VAL A 27 10.53 4.97 -10.46
N TYR A 28 11.45 5.91 -10.31
CA TYR A 28 12.85 5.60 -9.98
C TYR A 28 12.99 5.09 -8.55
N SER A 29 12.31 5.72 -7.59
CA SER A 29 12.29 5.24 -6.20
C SER A 29 11.64 3.87 -6.08
N LEU A 30 10.54 3.63 -6.83
CA LEU A 30 9.86 2.34 -6.85
C LEU A 30 10.75 1.22 -7.41
N GLU A 31 11.43 1.47 -8.53
CA GLU A 31 12.34 0.52 -9.15
C GLU A 31 13.56 0.26 -8.25
N ALA A 32 14.13 1.30 -7.65
CA ALA A 32 15.27 1.15 -6.74
C ALA A 32 14.96 0.26 -5.53
N VAL A 33 13.75 0.42 -4.93
CA VAL A 33 13.30 -0.44 -3.83
C VAL A 33 13.15 -1.89 -4.32
N LEU A 34 12.53 -2.11 -5.49
CA LEU A 34 12.35 -3.46 -6.02
C LEU A 34 13.70 -4.11 -6.36
N GLU A 35 14.61 -3.40 -7.03
CA GLU A 35 15.93 -3.91 -7.37
C GLU A 35 16.74 -4.31 -6.12
N ALA A 36 16.71 -3.48 -5.07
CA ALA A 36 17.36 -3.80 -3.80
C ALA A 36 16.75 -5.04 -3.13
N ALA A 37 15.43 -5.13 -3.09
CA ALA A 37 14.72 -6.27 -2.50
C ALA A 37 14.97 -7.57 -3.30
N GLU A 38 15.00 -7.51 -4.63
CA GLU A 38 15.33 -8.66 -5.49
C GLU A 38 16.80 -9.10 -5.33
N ALA A 39 17.74 -8.15 -5.19
CA ALA A 39 19.14 -8.46 -4.96
C ALA A 39 19.38 -9.21 -3.65
N GLU A 40 18.62 -8.85 -2.60
CA GLU A 40 18.64 -9.51 -1.29
C GLU A 40 17.72 -10.75 -1.21
N ASN A 41 16.96 -11.04 -2.28
CA ASN A 41 15.93 -12.07 -2.31
C ASN A 41 14.95 -11.94 -1.11
N ALA A 42 14.61 -10.72 -0.75
CA ALA A 42 13.81 -10.38 0.43
C ALA A 42 12.38 -9.96 0.04
N PRO A 43 11.34 -10.52 0.69
CA PRO A 43 9.98 -10.01 0.54
C PRO A 43 9.89 -8.54 0.92
N VAL A 44 9.02 -7.78 0.24
CA VAL A 44 8.92 -6.33 0.45
C VAL A 44 7.47 -5.83 0.35
N ILE A 45 7.15 -4.78 1.10
CA ILE A 45 5.95 -3.99 0.90
C ILE A 45 6.36 -2.76 0.08
N LEU A 46 5.89 -2.70 -1.17
CA LEU A 46 5.99 -1.53 -2.03
C LEU A 46 4.78 -0.62 -1.81
N GLY A 47 4.90 0.67 -2.07
CA GLY A 47 3.73 1.54 -2.03
C GLY A 47 4.05 3.01 -2.20
N PHE A 48 2.98 3.80 -2.13
CA PHE A 48 3.02 5.25 -2.26
C PHE A 48 2.32 5.91 -1.07
N GLY A 49 2.91 7.00 -0.56
CA GLY A 49 2.35 7.81 0.54
C GLY A 49 1.45 8.93 0.03
N GLY A 50 0.18 8.90 0.42
CA GLY A 50 -0.80 9.91 0.00
C GLY A 50 -0.47 11.31 0.53
N VAL A 51 -0.02 11.41 1.77
CA VAL A 51 0.35 12.70 2.39
C VAL A 51 1.55 13.40 1.75
N MET A 52 2.37 12.66 1.00
CA MET A 52 3.53 13.19 0.29
C MET A 52 3.18 13.73 -1.11
N MET A 53 1.95 13.50 -1.56
CA MET A 53 1.49 13.91 -2.88
C MET A 53 0.67 15.20 -2.80
N GLU A 54 0.72 15.99 -3.87
CA GLU A 54 -0.15 17.18 -3.97
C GLU A 54 -1.62 16.72 -4.05
N PRO A 55 -2.51 17.19 -3.13
CA PRO A 55 -3.86 16.64 -3.03
C PRO A 55 -4.69 16.78 -4.32
N GLY A 56 -4.63 17.92 -5.00
CA GLY A 56 -5.38 18.13 -6.24
C GLY A 56 -4.90 17.23 -7.38
N TRP A 57 -3.60 16.91 -7.43
CA TRP A 57 -3.07 15.95 -8.37
C TRP A 57 -3.51 14.52 -8.04
N LEU A 58 -3.44 14.15 -6.76
CA LEU A 58 -3.85 12.82 -6.31
C LEU A 58 -5.33 12.57 -6.62
N ASP A 59 -6.19 13.54 -6.31
CA ASP A 59 -7.64 13.46 -6.56
C ASP A 59 -7.99 13.58 -8.05
N GLY A 60 -7.18 14.27 -8.83
CA GLY A 60 -7.31 14.43 -10.29
C GLY A 60 -6.88 13.21 -11.13
N GLY A 61 -6.80 12.02 -10.52
CA GLY A 61 -6.44 10.76 -11.21
C GLY A 61 -4.97 10.37 -11.02
N GLY A 62 -4.22 11.07 -10.18
CA GLY A 62 -2.85 10.73 -9.82
C GLY A 62 -2.77 9.39 -9.10
N LEU A 63 -3.72 9.12 -8.21
CA LEU A 63 -3.81 7.86 -7.47
C LEU A 63 -3.89 6.65 -8.42
N GLU A 64 -4.74 6.71 -9.43
CA GLU A 64 -4.91 5.63 -10.40
C GLU A 64 -3.66 5.44 -11.27
N ARG A 65 -2.92 6.52 -11.56
CA ARG A 65 -1.63 6.45 -12.28
C ARG A 65 -0.56 5.78 -11.44
N LEU A 66 -0.46 6.13 -10.14
CA LEU A 66 0.44 5.47 -9.20
C LEU A 66 0.08 3.98 -9.05
N ALA A 67 -1.20 3.67 -8.93
CA ALA A 67 -1.68 2.29 -8.86
C ALA A 67 -1.26 1.48 -10.09
N ALA A 68 -1.48 2.01 -11.30
CA ALA A 68 -1.12 1.33 -12.53
C ALA A 68 0.38 1.04 -12.61
N LEU A 69 1.22 2.02 -12.25
CA LEU A 69 2.67 1.89 -12.21
C LEU A 69 3.10 0.83 -11.18
N GLY A 70 2.66 0.98 -9.93
CA GLY A 70 3.07 0.10 -8.85
C GLY A 70 2.58 -1.34 -9.02
N LEU A 71 1.36 -1.54 -9.52
CA LEU A 71 0.85 -2.88 -9.82
C LEU A 71 1.63 -3.58 -10.92
N GLN A 72 2.02 -2.87 -11.98
CA GLN A 72 2.84 -3.43 -13.03
C GLN A 72 4.18 -3.90 -12.47
N THR A 73 4.83 -3.05 -11.67
CA THR A 73 6.09 -3.35 -11.00
C THR A 73 5.97 -4.53 -10.02
N ALA A 74 4.97 -4.51 -9.13
CA ALA A 74 4.75 -5.57 -8.15
C ALA A 74 4.44 -6.93 -8.78
N ARG A 75 3.68 -6.95 -9.89
CA ARG A 75 3.37 -8.19 -10.63
C ARG A 75 4.58 -8.77 -11.34
N ALA A 76 5.46 -7.92 -11.86
CA ALA A 76 6.69 -8.34 -12.53
C ALA A 76 7.79 -8.81 -11.58
N ALA A 77 7.70 -8.47 -10.29
CA ALA A 77 8.68 -8.83 -9.27
C ALA A 77 8.91 -10.35 -9.18
N LYS A 78 10.16 -10.75 -8.94
CA LYS A 78 10.58 -12.16 -8.76
C LYS A 78 10.43 -12.65 -7.32
N ILE A 79 10.26 -11.73 -6.40
CA ILE A 79 10.08 -11.95 -4.95
C ILE A 79 8.61 -11.70 -4.54
N PRO A 80 8.18 -12.16 -3.34
CA PRO A 80 6.88 -11.79 -2.80
C PRO A 80 6.78 -10.29 -2.51
N VAL A 81 5.70 -9.66 -3.00
CA VAL A 81 5.43 -8.23 -2.85
C VAL A 81 4.00 -8.01 -2.41
N ALA A 82 3.76 -7.17 -1.40
CA ALA A 82 2.48 -6.53 -1.14
C ALA A 82 2.53 -5.07 -1.59
N PHE A 83 1.36 -4.48 -1.90
CA PHE A 83 1.29 -3.14 -2.46
C PHE A 83 0.36 -2.25 -1.64
N LEU A 84 0.93 -1.28 -0.92
CA LEU A 84 0.29 -0.42 0.06
C LEU A 84 0.02 0.99 -0.50
N LEU A 85 -1.20 1.46 -0.32
CA LEU A 85 -1.53 2.89 -0.38
C LEU A 85 -1.46 3.45 1.05
N ASN A 86 -0.35 4.13 1.34
CA ASN A 86 -0.05 4.62 2.67
C ASN A 86 -0.57 6.04 2.91
N GLU A 87 -1.05 6.32 4.11
CA GLU A 87 -1.32 7.66 4.65
C GLU A 87 -2.14 8.58 3.72
N VAL A 88 -3.21 8.05 3.10
CA VAL A 88 -4.17 8.92 2.43
C VAL A 88 -5.06 9.64 3.43
N THR A 89 -5.65 10.77 3.04
CA THR A 89 -6.34 11.67 3.96
C THR A 89 -7.86 11.58 3.89
N THR A 90 -8.42 10.86 2.92
CA THR A 90 -9.87 10.76 2.74
C THR A 90 -10.34 9.32 2.53
N PHE A 91 -11.57 9.04 2.97
CA PHE A 91 -12.21 7.75 2.75
C PHE A 91 -12.42 7.45 1.25
N ASP A 92 -12.67 8.47 0.42
CA ASP A 92 -12.76 8.30 -1.04
C ASP A 92 -11.44 7.79 -1.63
N GLN A 93 -10.31 8.34 -1.19
CA GLN A 93 -8.99 7.86 -1.64
C GLN A 93 -8.77 6.39 -1.27
N ILE A 94 -9.19 5.95 -0.07
CA ILE A 94 -9.18 4.53 0.32
C ILE A 94 -9.98 3.68 -0.67
N GLN A 95 -11.23 4.05 -0.95
CA GLN A 95 -12.08 3.31 -1.87
C GLN A 95 -11.53 3.28 -3.30
N ARG A 96 -10.99 4.40 -3.77
CA ARG A 96 -10.34 4.50 -5.08
C ARG A 96 -9.08 3.63 -5.14
N GLY A 97 -8.25 3.65 -4.10
CA GLY A 97 -7.06 2.81 -3.99
C GLY A 97 -7.39 1.32 -4.06
N LEU A 98 -8.41 0.88 -3.31
CA LEU A 98 -8.88 -0.51 -3.35
C LEU A 98 -9.37 -0.90 -4.76
N ARG A 99 -10.19 -0.07 -5.40
CA ARG A 99 -10.64 -0.29 -6.80
C ARG A 99 -9.50 -0.29 -7.79
N ALA A 100 -8.46 0.51 -7.54
CA ALA A 100 -7.27 0.58 -8.39
C ALA A 100 -6.31 -0.60 -8.20
N GLY A 101 -6.49 -1.40 -7.14
CA GLY A 101 -5.78 -2.67 -6.92
C GLY A 101 -4.68 -2.64 -5.86
N PHE A 102 -4.58 -1.61 -5.02
CA PHE A 102 -3.79 -1.71 -3.81
C PHE A 102 -4.35 -2.83 -2.93
N ASN A 103 -3.51 -3.67 -2.38
CA ASN A 103 -3.93 -4.78 -1.52
C ASN A 103 -3.66 -4.54 -0.03
N ALA A 104 -3.22 -3.33 0.30
CA ALA A 104 -3.24 -2.77 1.64
C ALA A 104 -3.50 -1.25 1.56
N VAL A 105 -4.20 -0.70 2.55
CA VAL A 105 -4.53 0.72 2.60
C VAL A 105 -4.40 1.27 4.02
N MET A 106 -4.00 2.53 4.13
CA MET A 106 -3.89 3.23 5.41
C MET A 106 -4.42 4.67 5.29
N LEU A 107 -5.29 5.07 6.20
CA LEU A 107 -5.72 6.46 6.36
C LEU A 107 -4.82 7.15 7.40
N ASP A 108 -4.37 8.36 7.11
CA ASP A 108 -3.83 9.23 8.16
C ASP A 108 -4.99 9.76 9.01
N SER A 109 -5.16 9.14 10.16
CA SER A 109 -6.17 9.49 11.16
C SER A 109 -5.58 10.18 12.40
N SER A 110 -4.32 10.61 12.32
CA SER A 110 -3.55 11.15 13.46
C SER A 110 -4.15 12.39 14.09
N ALA A 111 -4.87 13.21 13.30
CA ALA A 111 -5.54 14.42 13.76
C ALA A 111 -6.93 14.16 14.39
N LEU A 112 -7.46 12.95 14.35
CA LEU A 112 -8.78 12.61 14.86
C LEU A 112 -8.76 12.36 16.38
N SER A 113 -9.91 12.57 17.03
CA SER A 113 -10.10 12.07 18.39
C SER A 113 -10.01 10.54 18.43
N TYR A 114 -9.69 9.95 19.58
CA TYR A 114 -9.63 8.49 19.72
C TYR A 114 -10.93 7.79 19.27
N ALA A 115 -12.09 8.35 19.65
CA ALA A 115 -13.38 7.78 19.30
C ALA A 115 -13.62 7.81 17.78
N ASP A 116 -13.33 8.93 17.13
CA ASP A 116 -13.47 9.10 15.67
C ASP A 116 -12.47 8.22 14.92
N ASN A 117 -11.23 8.13 15.43
CA ASN A 117 -10.22 7.24 14.86
C ASN A 117 -10.68 5.78 14.87
N VAL A 118 -11.19 5.28 16.01
CA VAL A 118 -11.72 3.92 16.11
C VAL A 118 -12.89 3.71 15.13
N GLN A 119 -13.78 4.70 14.99
CA GLN A 119 -14.93 4.59 14.10
C GLN A 119 -14.51 4.54 12.62
N VAL A 120 -13.66 5.46 12.18
CA VAL A 120 -13.20 5.50 10.78
C VAL A 120 -12.36 4.29 10.43
N THR A 121 -11.49 3.85 11.34
CA THR A 121 -10.66 2.64 11.13
C THR A 121 -11.54 1.40 10.94
N ARG A 122 -12.61 1.23 11.74
CA ARG A 122 -13.57 0.13 11.55
C ARG A 122 -14.21 0.14 10.15
N GLN A 123 -14.60 1.31 9.66
CA GLN A 123 -15.18 1.45 8.33
C GLN A 123 -14.19 1.08 7.23
N ILE A 124 -12.93 1.50 7.39
CA ILE A 124 -11.86 1.19 6.42
C ILE A 124 -11.56 -0.30 6.41
N VAL A 125 -11.41 -0.91 7.59
CA VAL A 125 -11.19 -2.36 7.72
C VAL A 125 -12.30 -3.15 7.03
N GLN A 126 -13.56 -2.74 7.23
CA GLN A 126 -14.69 -3.40 6.57
C GLN A 126 -14.55 -3.35 5.04
N VAL A 127 -14.38 -2.18 4.45
CA VAL A 127 -14.31 -2.04 2.99
C VAL A 127 -13.03 -2.67 2.40
N ALA A 128 -11.92 -2.65 3.13
CA ALA A 128 -10.70 -3.32 2.72
C ALA A 128 -10.88 -4.84 2.68
N HIS A 129 -11.46 -5.43 3.72
CA HIS A 129 -11.72 -6.87 3.77
C HIS A 129 -12.74 -7.32 2.71
N GLU A 130 -13.80 -6.53 2.46
CA GLU A 130 -14.76 -6.79 1.37
C GLU A 130 -14.08 -6.79 -0.02
N ALA A 131 -13.03 -5.99 -0.18
CA ALA A 131 -12.21 -5.95 -1.40
C ALA A 131 -11.10 -7.01 -1.45
N GLY A 132 -10.94 -7.84 -0.42
CA GLY A 132 -9.86 -8.81 -0.29
C GLY A 132 -8.49 -8.18 0.01
N ALA A 133 -8.48 -6.97 0.56
CA ALA A 133 -7.30 -6.22 0.97
C ALA A 133 -7.16 -6.15 2.51
N PHE A 134 -6.07 -5.53 2.99
CA PHE A 134 -5.75 -5.33 4.40
C PHE A 134 -5.85 -3.85 4.78
#